data_cfff8d2caf392c7f375d6c41c7360029
#
_entry.id   cfff8d2caf392c7f375d6c41c7360029
#
_cell.length_a   1.000
_cell.length_b   1.000
_cell.length_c   1.000
_cell.angle_alpha   90.00
_cell.angle_beta   90.00
_cell.angle_gamma   90.00
#
_symmetry.space_group_name_H-M   'P 1'
#
loop_
_entity.id
_entity.type
_entity.pdbx_description
1 polymer ?
#
loop_
_entity_poly.entity_id
_entity_poly.type
_entity_poly.pdbx_seq_one_letter_code
_entity_poly.pdbx_strand_id
1 'polypeptide(L)'
;MKYDVIIVGAGPGGIFSAYELVQKKPELKIAVFEEGFPLEKRHCPIDGEKVKSCIKCKCCAIMSGFGGAGAFSDGKYNITNDFGGTLYEHIGKKQAIDLMQYVDQINVSHGGQDTKTYSTAQTKFKKLCMQNKLRLLDASVRHLGTDINYVVLENLYQELKDRVDFFFRTPVNTLEIIEDGYRVYHGDTYDDCTRCIVSVGRSGSKWMERVCTELGIPTKSNRVDIGVRVELPAVIFSHLTDELYESKIVYRTEKFEDNVRTFCMNPYGIVVNENTNGIVTVNGHSYEDPDKQTENTNFALLVAKHFSEPFKDSNGYGESIARLSNMLGGGVIVQRFGDLVRGRRSTKNRIDEGMVRPTLAATAGDLSLVLPKRILDGIIEMIYALDKIAPGTANDDTLLYGVEVKFYNMEVDIDENLETKYKGLYVIGDGSGVTHSLSHASASGIYVARKIASEA
;
A
#
# COMPACT_ATOMS: atom_id res chain seq x y z
N MET A 1 -15.98 3.50 29.93
CA MET A 1 -17.11 4.45 29.60
C MET A 1 -18.02 3.79 28.56
N LYS A 2 -19.17 4.40 28.24
CA LYS A 2 -20.01 3.91 27.13
C LYS A 2 -19.98 4.93 26.00
N TYR A 3 -19.64 4.48 24.81
CA TYR A 3 -19.62 5.25 23.57
C TYR A 3 -20.72 4.77 22.60
N ASP A 4 -21.15 5.63 21.70
CA ASP A 4 -22.01 5.21 20.61
C ASP A 4 -21.21 4.46 19.54
N VAL A 5 -19.98 4.98 19.25
CA VAL A 5 -19.07 4.37 18.28
C VAL A 5 -17.65 4.34 18.85
N ILE A 6 -17.02 3.18 18.79
CA ILE A 6 -15.56 3.06 18.99
C ILE A 6 -14.91 2.71 17.64
N ILE A 7 -13.85 3.43 17.31
CA ILE A 7 -13.01 3.21 16.13
C ILE A 7 -11.64 2.69 16.59
N VAL A 8 -11.22 1.54 16.08
CA VAL A 8 -9.91 0.95 16.36
C VAL A 8 -8.97 1.23 15.21
N GLY A 9 -8.01 2.13 15.43
CA GLY A 9 -7.02 2.60 14.47
C GLY A 9 -7.31 3.99 13.92
N ALA A 10 -6.32 4.88 14.01
CA ALA A 10 -6.34 6.25 13.50
C ALA A 10 -5.62 6.38 12.15
N GLY A 11 -5.69 5.35 11.30
CA GLY A 11 -5.30 5.43 9.90
C GLY A 11 -6.36 6.15 9.05
N PRO A 12 -6.17 6.25 7.72
CA PRO A 12 -7.10 6.96 6.83
C PRO A 12 -8.55 6.52 7.00
N GLY A 13 -8.82 5.22 7.06
CA GLY A 13 -10.19 4.72 7.27
C GLY A 13 -10.82 5.22 8.57
N GLY A 14 -10.09 5.15 9.69
CA GLY A 14 -10.58 5.59 11.00
C GLY A 14 -10.79 7.10 11.08
N ILE A 15 -9.84 7.90 10.55
CA ILE A 15 -9.94 9.37 10.54
C ILE A 15 -11.14 9.82 9.74
N PHE A 16 -11.32 9.30 8.53
CA PHE A 16 -12.44 9.69 7.67
C PHE A 16 -13.78 9.14 8.18
N SER A 17 -13.79 8.01 8.91
CA SER A 17 -15.00 7.56 9.64
C SER A 17 -15.38 8.57 10.73
N ALA A 18 -14.42 8.96 11.56
CA ALA A 18 -14.64 9.94 12.62
C ALA A 18 -15.10 11.28 12.05
N TYR A 19 -14.45 11.76 10.99
CA TYR A 19 -14.82 13.01 10.31
C TYR A 19 -16.28 12.98 9.84
N GLU A 20 -16.66 11.99 9.06
CA GLU A 20 -18.02 11.92 8.49
C GLU A 20 -19.09 11.72 9.59
N LEU A 21 -18.80 10.95 10.65
CA LEU A 21 -19.72 10.81 11.79
C LEU A 21 -19.95 12.16 12.49
N VAL A 22 -18.88 12.90 12.76
CA VAL A 22 -18.97 14.24 13.39
C VAL A 22 -19.76 15.22 12.52
N GLN A 23 -19.60 15.15 11.17
CA GLN A 23 -20.35 16.00 10.25
C GLN A 23 -21.84 15.63 10.17
N LYS A 24 -22.17 14.36 10.22
CA LYS A 24 -23.54 13.88 10.02
C LYS A 24 -24.35 13.75 11.33
N LYS A 25 -23.68 13.39 12.42
CA LYS A 25 -24.30 13.09 13.71
C LYS A 25 -23.43 13.65 14.86
N PRO A 26 -23.39 14.98 15.01
CA PRO A 26 -22.54 15.65 16.00
C PRO A 26 -22.86 15.29 17.45
N GLU A 27 -24.01 14.70 17.71
CA GLU A 27 -24.44 14.24 19.04
C GLU A 27 -23.83 12.90 19.45
N LEU A 28 -23.26 12.12 18.53
CA LEU A 28 -22.68 10.81 18.85
C LEU A 28 -21.39 10.97 19.66
N LYS A 29 -21.27 10.15 20.69
CA LYS A 29 -20.07 10.01 21.48
C LYS A 29 -19.10 9.03 20.83
N ILE A 30 -18.00 9.52 20.28
CA ILE A 30 -17.06 8.77 19.48
C ILE A 30 -15.71 8.66 20.19
N ALA A 31 -15.11 7.47 20.23
CA ALA A 31 -13.74 7.26 20.65
C ALA A 31 -12.90 6.64 19.53
N VAL A 32 -11.63 7.03 19.45
CA VAL A 32 -10.64 6.45 18.55
C VAL A 32 -9.46 5.93 19.35
N PHE A 33 -9.18 4.63 19.26
CA PHE A 33 -8.04 3.99 19.90
C PHE A 33 -6.92 3.76 18.89
N GLU A 34 -5.73 4.28 19.19
CA GLU A 34 -4.55 4.18 18.31
C GLU A 34 -3.33 3.70 19.12
N GLU A 35 -2.64 2.68 18.59
CA GLU A 35 -1.44 2.11 19.23
C GLU A 35 -0.24 3.05 19.19
N GLY A 36 -0.17 3.93 18.19
CA GLY A 36 0.94 4.85 17.96
C GLY A 36 0.73 6.23 18.57
N PHE A 37 1.55 7.15 18.11
CA PHE A 37 1.60 8.52 18.64
C PHE A 37 0.64 9.46 17.88
N PRO A 38 0.24 10.60 18.49
CA PRO A 38 -0.34 11.73 17.76
C PRO A 38 0.66 12.26 16.74
N LEU A 39 0.16 12.94 15.70
CA LEU A 39 0.94 13.28 14.50
C LEU A 39 2.25 14.00 14.82
N GLU A 40 2.19 15.03 15.67
CA GLU A 40 3.33 15.87 16.06
C GLU A 40 4.43 15.13 16.87
N LYS A 41 4.12 13.94 17.42
CA LYS A 41 5.08 13.11 18.18
C LYS A 41 5.60 11.92 17.40
N ARG A 42 5.25 11.80 16.13
CA ARG A 42 5.68 10.71 15.27
C ARG A 42 7.06 11.02 14.67
N HIS A 43 8.11 10.48 15.26
CA HIS A 43 9.49 10.62 14.79
C HIS A 43 10.16 9.27 14.67
N CYS A 44 10.74 8.99 13.50
CA CYS A 44 11.66 7.87 13.35
C CYS A 44 13.01 8.23 13.97
N PRO A 45 13.60 7.37 14.81
CA PRO A 45 14.89 7.64 15.43
C PRO A 45 16.08 7.58 14.46
N ILE A 46 15.87 7.15 13.20
CA ILE A 46 16.92 7.16 12.17
C ILE A 46 17.18 8.62 11.78
N ASP A 47 18.40 9.10 12.07
CA ASP A 47 18.86 10.45 11.78
C ASP A 47 20.00 10.51 10.74
N GLY A 48 20.46 9.33 10.29
CA GLY A 48 21.56 9.21 9.32
C GLY A 48 22.96 9.39 9.92
N GLU A 49 23.07 9.94 11.13
CA GLU A 49 24.35 10.19 11.81
C GLU A 49 24.59 9.21 12.96
N LYS A 50 23.77 9.28 14.01
CA LYS A 50 23.87 8.41 15.20
C LYS A 50 23.15 7.10 15.03
N VAL A 51 21.96 7.15 14.43
CA VAL A 51 21.13 5.98 14.15
C VAL A 51 21.01 5.83 12.64
N LYS A 52 21.84 4.98 12.06
CA LYS A 52 21.94 4.79 10.59
C LYS A 52 21.00 3.71 10.04
N SER A 53 20.43 2.88 10.90
CA SER A 53 19.57 1.76 10.51
C SER A 53 18.41 1.57 11.47
N CYS A 54 17.38 0.84 11.02
CA CYS A 54 16.17 0.59 11.81
C CYS A 54 16.49 -0.15 13.12
N ILE A 55 16.10 0.45 14.25
CA ILE A 55 16.29 -0.10 15.60
C ILE A 55 15.14 -1.02 16.05
N LYS A 56 14.19 -1.33 15.15
CA LYS A 56 13.03 -2.21 15.40
C LYS A 56 12.20 -1.76 16.62
N CYS A 57 11.73 -0.51 16.61
CA CYS A 57 10.87 0.04 17.66
C CYS A 57 9.67 -0.87 17.94
N LYS A 58 9.27 -1.00 19.20
CA LYS A 58 8.09 -1.79 19.60
C LYS A 58 6.80 -1.30 18.91
N CYS A 59 6.65 0.03 18.75
CA CYS A 59 5.64 0.67 17.92
C CYS A 59 6.38 1.56 16.91
N CYS A 60 6.24 1.27 15.63
CA CYS A 60 6.95 1.98 14.57
C CYS A 60 6.28 3.33 14.29
N ALA A 61 6.97 4.44 14.58
CA ALA A 61 6.44 5.78 14.38
C ALA A 61 6.11 6.11 12.90
N ILE A 62 6.70 5.38 11.93
CA ILE A 62 6.37 5.53 10.50
C ILE A 62 5.08 4.78 10.14
N MET A 63 4.84 3.60 10.75
CA MET A 63 3.72 2.74 10.38
C MET A 63 2.47 3.00 11.19
N SER A 64 2.61 3.35 12.49
CA SER A 64 1.51 3.49 13.45
C SER A 64 1.45 4.90 14.04
N GLY A 65 0.25 5.34 14.36
CA GLY A 65 -0.09 6.68 14.86
C GLY A 65 -1.12 7.38 13.99
N PHE A 66 -1.48 8.61 14.35
CA PHE A 66 -2.45 9.40 13.59
C PHE A 66 -2.04 9.53 12.10
N GLY A 67 -2.94 9.21 11.19
CA GLY A 67 -2.67 9.10 9.75
C GLY A 67 -2.14 7.74 9.30
N GLY A 68 -1.84 6.81 10.23
CA GLY A 68 -1.31 5.49 9.89
C GLY A 68 0.00 5.54 9.10
N ALA A 69 0.29 4.51 8.30
CA ALA A 69 1.44 4.50 7.39
C ALA A 69 1.33 5.58 6.29
N GLY A 70 0.10 6.08 6.03
CA GLY A 70 -0.16 7.13 5.06
C GLY A 70 0.44 8.48 5.40
N ALA A 71 0.62 8.80 6.69
CA ALA A 71 1.09 10.11 7.14
C ALA A 71 2.49 10.50 6.61
N PHE A 72 3.35 9.51 6.41
CA PHE A 72 4.71 9.70 5.89
C PHE A 72 4.91 9.15 4.48
N SER A 73 3.81 8.85 3.79
CA SER A 73 3.84 8.54 2.37
C SER A 73 3.90 9.83 1.55
N ASP A 74 4.07 9.67 0.24
CA ASP A 74 4.00 10.77 -0.72
C ASP A 74 2.57 11.28 -0.97
N GLY A 75 1.58 10.85 -0.19
CA GLY A 75 0.22 11.36 -0.23
C GLY A 75 -0.48 11.18 -1.58
N LYS A 76 -0.31 10.01 -2.22
CA LYS A 76 -1.01 9.68 -3.47
C LYS A 76 -2.43 9.18 -3.20
N TYR A 77 -3.40 10.01 -3.52
CA TYR A 77 -4.82 9.65 -3.48
C TYR A 77 -5.30 9.24 -4.87
N ASN A 78 -5.43 7.92 -5.06
CA ASN A 78 -5.84 7.33 -6.34
C ASN A 78 -7.36 7.21 -6.40
N ILE A 79 -7.99 7.83 -7.40
CA ILE A 79 -9.43 7.75 -7.66
C ILE A 79 -9.62 6.78 -8.81
N THR A 80 -9.87 5.51 -8.48
CA THR A 80 -9.96 4.43 -9.46
C THR A 80 -10.54 3.17 -8.83
N ASN A 81 -11.16 2.30 -9.65
CA ASN A 81 -11.51 0.93 -9.28
C ASN A 81 -10.54 -0.12 -9.87
N ASP A 82 -9.56 0.30 -10.66
CA ASP A 82 -8.66 -0.63 -11.34
C ASP A 82 -7.54 -1.16 -10.43
N PHE A 83 -7.25 -0.46 -9.33
CA PHE A 83 -6.27 -0.86 -8.32
C PHE A 83 -6.50 -0.13 -6.99
N GLY A 84 -5.86 -0.59 -5.92
CA GLY A 84 -5.96 0.02 -4.57
C GLY A 84 -7.00 -0.64 -3.70
N GLY A 85 -7.69 -1.68 -4.17
CA GLY A 85 -8.66 -2.46 -3.44
C GLY A 85 -9.82 -2.96 -4.28
N THR A 86 -10.69 -3.70 -3.63
CA THR A 86 -11.92 -4.30 -4.21
C THR A 86 -13.19 -3.71 -3.59
N LEU A 87 -13.10 -2.53 -2.98
CA LEU A 87 -14.24 -1.86 -2.33
C LEU A 87 -15.49 -1.82 -3.22
N TYR A 88 -15.29 -1.63 -4.55
CA TYR A 88 -16.37 -1.59 -5.52
C TYR A 88 -17.16 -2.89 -5.65
N GLU A 89 -16.61 -4.03 -5.23
CA GLU A 89 -17.32 -5.32 -5.24
C GLU A 89 -18.41 -5.37 -4.16
N HIS A 90 -18.22 -4.64 -3.06
CA HIS A 90 -19.18 -4.53 -1.97
C HIS A 90 -20.20 -3.42 -2.21
N ILE A 91 -19.75 -2.22 -2.58
CA ILE A 91 -20.61 -1.03 -2.62
C ILE A 91 -20.99 -0.56 -4.04
N GLY A 92 -20.46 -1.22 -5.08
CA GLY A 92 -20.65 -0.84 -6.47
C GLY A 92 -19.66 0.20 -7.00
N LYS A 93 -19.34 0.09 -8.30
CA LYS A 93 -18.26 0.86 -8.95
C LYS A 93 -18.47 2.38 -8.90
N LYS A 94 -19.71 2.84 -9.15
CA LYS A 94 -20.01 4.27 -9.16
C LYS A 94 -19.86 4.85 -7.76
N GLN A 95 -20.45 4.21 -6.77
CA GLN A 95 -20.41 4.68 -5.38
C GLN A 95 -18.98 4.73 -4.84
N ALA A 96 -18.15 3.73 -5.16
CA ALA A 96 -16.74 3.74 -4.77
C ALA A 96 -15.99 4.95 -5.34
N ILE A 97 -16.18 5.28 -6.62
CA ILE A 97 -15.58 6.47 -7.26
C ILE A 97 -16.11 7.76 -6.63
N ASP A 98 -17.44 7.90 -6.47
CA ASP A 98 -18.07 9.08 -5.90
C ASP A 98 -17.53 9.36 -4.48
N LEU A 99 -17.31 8.30 -3.67
CA LEU A 99 -16.74 8.43 -2.33
C LEU A 99 -15.26 8.82 -2.36
N MET A 100 -14.46 8.25 -3.26
CA MET A 100 -13.06 8.65 -3.41
C MET A 100 -12.92 10.11 -3.88
N GLN A 101 -13.82 10.59 -4.74
CA GLN A 101 -13.89 12.01 -5.14
C GLN A 101 -14.29 12.90 -3.96
N TYR A 102 -15.19 12.44 -3.11
CA TYR A 102 -15.56 13.17 -1.89
C TYR A 102 -14.38 13.25 -0.90
N VAL A 103 -13.63 12.14 -0.72
CA VAL A 103 -12.36 12.15 0.05
C VAL A 103 -11.38 13.19 -0.53
N ASP A 104 -11.25 13.27 -1.85
CA ASP A 104 -10.39 14.26 -2.51
C ASP A 104 -10.83 15.71 -2.20
N GLN A 105 -12.15 15.97 -2.21
CA GLN A 105 -12.70 17.29 -1.83
C GLN A 105 -12.36 17.65 -0.37
N ILE A 106 -12.44 16.68 0.54
CA ILE A 106 -12.03 16.87 1.95
C ILE A 106 -10.55 17.23 2.03
N ASN A 107 -9.67 16.49 1.34
CA ASN A 107 -8.24 16.80 1.32
C ASN A 107 -7.95 18.19 0.77
N VAL A 108 -8.64 18.59 -0.31
CA VAL A 108 -8.52 19.93 -0.89
C VAL A 108 -8.92 21.00 0.11
N SER A 109 -10.05 20.84 0.82
CA SER A 109 -10.53 21.82 1.80
C SER A 109 -9.66 21.92 3.07
N HIS A 110 -8.81 20.92 3.30
CA HIS A 110 -7.91 20.87 4.47
C HIS A 110 -6.44 21.21 4.16
N GLY A 111 -6.16 21.78 2.98
CA GLY A 111 -4.82 22.28 2.64
C GLY A 111 -4.26 21.73 1.32
N GLY A 112 -4.99 20.87 0.62
CA GLY A 112 -4.55 20.27 -0.65
C GLY A 112 -4.91 21.08 -1.92
N GLN A 113 -5.39 22.32 -1.81
CA GLN A 113 -5.93 23.11 -2.94
C GLN A 113 -4.93 23.39 -4.06
N ASP A 114 -3.67 23.55 -3.74
CA ASP A 114 -2.62 23.91 -4.71
C ASP A 114 -1.91 22.70 -5.31
N THR A 115 -2.42 21.48 -5.05
CA THR A 115 -1.78 20.25 -5.52
C THR A 115 -2.32 19.78 -6.87
N LYS A 116 -1.44 19.17 -7.68
CA LYS A 116 -1.80 18.66 -9.01
C LYS A 116 -2.61 17.37 -8.94
N THR A 117 -3.56 17.27 -9.85
CA THR A 117 -4.22 16.00 -10.18
C THR A 117 -3.73 15.53 -11.55
N TYR A 118 -3.25 14.29 -11.60
CA TYR A 118 -2.86 13.61 -12.82
C TYR A 118 -3.97 12.66 -13.26
N SER A 119 -4.12 12.45 -14.56
CA SER A 119 -5.10 11.49 -15.08
C SER A 119 -4.54 10.69 -16.24
N THR A 120 -4.79 9.38 -16.21
CA THR A 120 -4.46 8.47 -17.32
C THR A 120 -5.59 8.37 -18.34
N ALA A 121 -6.76 9.00 -18.06
CA ALA A 121 -7.89 8.96 -18.97
C ALA A 121 -7.57 9.74 -20.25
N GLN A 122 -7.95 9.17 -21.41
CA GLN A 122 -7.86 9.81 -22.74
C GLN A 122 -6.45 10.23 -23.18
N THR A 123 -5.41 9.51 -22.75
CA THR A 123 -4.04 9.79 -23.19
C THR A 123 -3.67 9.05 -24.47
N LYS A 124 -2.72 9.63 -25.24
CA LYS A 124 -2.09 8.95 -26.38
C LYS A 124 -1.45 7.61 -25.97
N PHE A 125 -1.00 7.49 -24.73
CA PHE A 125 -0.36 6.29 -24.17
C PHE A 125 -1.34 5.13 -24.01
N LYS A 126 -2.61 5.38 -23.72
CA LYS A 126 -3.63 4.32 -23.67
C LYS A 126 -3.73 3.58 -25.00
N LYS A 127 -3.76 4.35 -26.13
CA LYS A 127 -3.76 3.78 -27.47
C LYS A 127 -2.47 3.02 -27.78
N LEU A 128 -1.31 3.59 -27.41
CA LEU A 128 -0.01 2.97 -27.60
C LEU A 128 0.11 1.64 -26.83
N CYS A 129 -0.35 1.60 -25.58
CA CYS A 129 -0.40 0.38 -24.78
C CYS A 129 -1.30 -0.67 -25.45
N MET A 130 -2.53 -0.31 -25.85
CA MET A 130 -3.46 -1.25 -26.49
C MET A 130 -2.90 -1.85 -27.79
N GLN A 131 -2.20 -1.06 -28.60
CA GLN A 131 -1.56 -1.53 -29.85
C GLN A 131 -0.46 -2.57 -29.59
N ASN A 132 0.10 -2.60 -28.38
CA ASN A 132 1.19 -3.48 -27.96
C ASN A 132 0.77 -4.55 -26.94
N LYS A 133 -0.53 -4.89 -26.88
CA LYS A 133 -1.11 -5.88 -25.95
C LYS A 133 -0.91 -5.52 -24.46
N LEU A 134 -0.66 -4.25 -24.17
CA LEU A 134 -0.56 -3.70 -22.84
C LEU A 134 -1.86 -2.97 -22.47
N ARG A 135 -2.19 -2.92 -21.20
CA ARG A 135 -3.32 -2.15 -20.68
C ARG A 135 -2.83 -1.11 -19.69
N LEU A 136 -2.95 0.16 -20.03
CA LEU A 136 -2.78 1.26 -19.10
C LEU A 136 -4.04 1.34 -18.22
N LEU A 137 -3.88 1.23 -16.89
CA LEU A 137 -4.99 1.31 -15.96
C LEU A 137 -5.49 2.75 -15.82
N ASP A 138 -6.80 2.89 -15.72
CA ASP A 138 -7.44 4.21 -15.59
C ASP A 138 -7.39 4.68 -14.13
N ALA A 139 -6.87 5.87 -13.92
CA ALA A 139 -6.85 6.53 -12.62
C ALA A 139 -6.81 8.05 -12.77
N SER A 140 -7.41 8.75 -11.80
CA SER A 140 -7.04 10.12 -11.47
C SER A 140 -6.30 10.08 -10.13
N VAL A 141 -5.18 10.77 -10.05
CA VAL A 141 -4.29 10.74 -8.88
C VAL A 141 -4.05 12.14 -8.40
N ARG A 142 -4.44 12.45 -7.16
CA ARG A 142 -3.93 13.65 -6.50
C ARG A 142 -2.65 13.30 -5.76
N HIS A 143 -1.60 14.02 -6.08
CA HIS A 143 -0.31 13.90 -5.40
C HIS A 143 -0.16 15.08 -4.45
N LEU A 144 -0.28 14.82 -3.15
CA LEU A 144 -0.11 15.84 -2.12
C LEU A 144 1.37 16.10 -1.80
N GLY A 145 2.23 15.11 -1.99
CA GLY A 145 3.55 15.11 -1.36
C GLY A 145 3.48 14.89 0.15
N THR A 146 4.59 14.56 0.77
CA THR A 146 4.63 14.26 2.22
C THR A 146 4.27 15.49 3.04
N ASP A 147 4.73 16.67 2.66
CA ASP A 147 4.55 17.90 3.42
C ASP A 147 3.10 18.36 3.45
N ILE A 148 2.43 18.42 2.29
CA ILE A 148 1.02 18.83 2.22
C ILE A 148 0.11 17.77 2.81
N ASN A 149 0.43 16.49 2.62
CA ASN A 149 -0.29 15.40 3.27
C ASN A 149 -0.25 15.53 4.80
N TYR A 150 0.88 15.94 5.36
CA TYR A 150 0.99 16.25 6.80
C TYR A 150 0.07 17.41 7.20
N VAL A 151 0.04 18.50 6.44
CA VAL A 151 -0.83 19.66 6.69
C VAL A 151 -2.32 19.25 6.66
N VAL A 152 -2.72 18.45 5.68
CA VAL A 152 -4.10 17.93 5.58
C VAL A 152 -4.48 17.12 6.82
N LEU A 153 -3.61 16.21 7.24
CA LEU A 153 -3.84 15.39 8.43
C LEU A 153 -3.88 16.21 9.72
N GLU A 154 -3.02 17.22 9.85
CA GLU A 154 -3.02 18.12 10.99
C GLU A 154 -4.32 18.93 11.06
N ASN A 155 -4.78 19.48 9.93
CA ASN A 155 -6.03 20.24 9.87
C ASN A 155 -7.24 19.34 10.21
N LEU A 156 -7.29 18.11 9.72
CA LEU A 156 -8.31 17.13 10.11
C LEU A 156 -8.27 16.83 11.61
N TYR A 157 -7.08 16.67 12.17
CA TYR A 157 -6.94 16.45 13.62
C TYR A 157 -7.45 17.64 14.43
N GLN A 158 -7.10 18.88 14.04
CA GLN A 158 -7.55 20.08 14.71
C GLN A 158 -9.08 20.23 14.70
N GLU A 159 -9.75 19.82 13.60
CA GLU A 159 -11.21 19.82 13.51
C GLU A 159 -11.86 18.75 14.40
N LEU A 160 -11.22 17.60 14.57
CA LEU A 160 -11.78 16.45 15.29
C LEU A 160 -11.49 16.41 16.78
N LYS A 161 -10.36 16.96 17.25
CA LYS A 161 -9.82 16.76 18.60
C LYS A 161 -10.74 17.14 19.74
N ASP A 162 -11.64 18.12 19.52
CA ASP A 162 -12.59 18.58 20.53
C ASP A 162 -13.99 17.90 20.43
N ARG A 163 -14.13 17.00 19.46
CA ARG A 163 -15.38 16.32 19.12
C ARG A 163 -15.30 14.79 19.25
N VAL A 164 -14.09 14.25 19.30
CA VAL A 164 -13.76 12.83 19.34
C VAL A 164 -12.73 12.58 20.43
N ASP A 165 -12.96 11.58 21.26
CA ASP A 165 -12.01 11.16 22.29
C ASP A 165 -10.90 10.32 21.65
N PHE A 166 -9.70 10.91 21.44
CA PHE A 166 -8.54 10.20 20.91
C PHE A 166 -7.66 9.60 22.01
N PHE A 167 -7.47 8.29 21.98
CA PHE A 167 -6.59 7.55 22.88
C PHE A 167 -5.37 7.05 22.12
N PHE A 168 -4.29 7.85 22.15
CA PHE A 168 -3.01 7.48 21.57
C PHE A 168 -2.19 6.60 22.50
N ARG A 169 -1.28 5.80 21.93
CA ARG A 169 -0.47 4.81 22.64
C ARG A 169 -1.32 3.82 23.45
N THR A 170 -2.50 3.56 22.95
CA THR A 170 -3.50 2.71 23.59
C THR A 170 -3.90 1.59 22.63
N PRO A 171 -3.04 0.55 22.50
CA PRO A 171 -3.36 -0.59 21.66
C PRO A 171 -4.58 -1.34 22.20
N VAL A 172 -5.49 -1.68 21.31
CA VAL A 172 -6.62 -2.55 21.63
C VAL A 172 -6.13 -3.99 21.71
N ASN A 173 -6.41 -4.66 22.83
CA ASN A 173 -6.00 -6.03 23.06
C ASN A 173 -6.90 -7.01 22.31
N THR A 174 -8.21 -6.94 22.55
CA THR A 174 -9.23 -7.78 21.91
C THR A 174 -10.61 -7.11 21.97
N LEU A 175 -11.58 -7.73 21.32
CA LEU A 175 -12.99 -7.33 21.30
C LEU A 175 -13.84 -8.46 21.87
N GLU A 176 -14.89 -8.09 22.60
CA GLU A 176 -15.89 -9.02 23.11
C GLU A 176 -17.27 -8.54 22.67
N ILE A 177 -18.13 -9.47 22.28
CA ILE A 177 -19.53 -9.20 21.97
C ILE A 177 -20.30 -9.23 23.28
N ILE A 178 -21.03 -8.15 23.57
CA ILE A 178 -21.89 -8.03 24.73
C ILE A 178 -23.37 -7.86 24.30
N GLU A 179 -24.31 -7.88 25.23
CA GLU A 179 -25.75 -7.85 24.94
C GLU A 179 -26.15 -6.66 24.04
N ASP A 180 -25.62 -5.47 24.30
CA ASP A 180 -25.97 -4.23 23.58
C ASP A 180 -24.79 -3.65 22.76
N GLY A 181 -23.93 -4.48 22.20
CA GLY A 181 -22.82 -4.01 21.35
C GLY A 181 -21.50 -4.72 21.62
N TYR A 182 -20.45 -3.94 21.86
CA TYR A 182 -19.08 -4.43 21.92
C TYR A 182 -18.34 -3.87 23.11
N ARG A 183 -17.50 -4.71 23.69
CA ARG A 183 -16.50 -4.34 24.70
C ARG A 183 -15.11 -4.35 24.08
N VAL A 184 -14.44 -3.24 24.17
CA VAL A 184 -13.10 -3.03 23.60
C VAL A 184 -12.09 -3.01 24.74
N TYR A 185 -11.24 -4.04 24.84
CA TYR A 185 -10.21 -4.16 25.86
C TYR A 185 -8.93 -3.45 25.44
N HIS A 186 -8.38 -2.60 26.33
CA HIS A 186 -7.12 -1.91 26.14
C HIS A 186 -6.37 -1.77 27.46
N GLY A 187 -5.07 -2.10 27.48
CA GLY A 187 -4.33 -2.21 28.72
C GLY A 187 -5.02 -3.17 29.70
N ASP A 188 -5.25 -2.74 30.93
CA ASP A 188 -5.93 -3.51 31.99
C ASP A 188 -7.40 -3.08 32.17
N THR A 189 -7.97 -2.36 31.22
CA THR A 189 -9.33 -1.79 31.29
C THR A 189 -10.10 -2.03 29.99
N TYR A 190 -11.33 -1.54 29.95
CA TYR A 190 -12.19 -1.62 28.76
C TYR A 190 -13.14 -0.43 28.65
N ASP A 191 -13.62 -0.22 27.43
CA ASP A 191 -14.75 0.65 27.13
C ASP A 191 -15.79 -0.10 26.29
N ASP A 192 -17.07 0.22 26.49
CA ASP A 192 -18.19 -0.39 25.79
C ASP A 192 -18.71 0.56 24.70
N CYS A 193 -19.22 0.01 23.61
CA CYS A 193 -19.86 0.75 22.52
C CYS A 193 -21.01 -0.02 21.88
N THR A 194 -21.93 0.74 21.29
CA THR A 194 -23.03 0.15 20.51
C THR A 194 -22.55 -0.35 19.16
N ARG A 195 -21.59 0.36 18.54
CA ARG A 195 -21.01 0.02 17.23
C ARG A 195 -19.49 0.12 17.29
N CYS A 196 -18.82 -0.80 16.62
CA CYS A 196 -17.36 -0.84 16.56
C CYS A 196 -16.89 -0.83 15.10
N ILE A 197 -15.99 0.10 14.76
CA ILE A 197 -15.32 0.17 13.45
C ILE A 197 -13.88 -0.26 13.64
N VAL A 198 -13.50 -1.38 13.06
CA VAL A 198 -12.10 -1.83 13.04
C VAL A 198 -11.44 -1.33 11.76
N SER A 199 -10.48 -0.42 11.92
CA SER A 199 -9.74 0.24 10.83
C SER A 199 -8.23 0.12 11.03
N VAL A 200 -7.76 -1.08 11.34
CA VAL A 200 -6.34 -1.35 11.52
C VAL A 200 -5.64 -1.43 10.16
N GLY A 201 -4.36 -1.04 10.14
CA GLY A 201 -3.51 -1.13 8.97
C GLY A 201 -2.79 -2.49 8.87
N ARG A 202 -1.76 -2.55 8.00
CA ARG A 202 -0.93 -3.76 7.82
C ARG A 202 -0.20 -4.19 9.09
N SER A 203 0.19 -3.25 9.94
CA SER A 203 0.78 -3.55 11.25
C SER A 203 -0.17 -4.33 12.16
N GLY A 204 -1.47 -4.11 12.02
CA GLY A 204 -2.51 -4.81 12.76
C GLY A 204 -2.97 -6.15 12.17
N SER A 205 -2.34 -6.64 11.10
CA SER A 205 -2.77 -7.88 10.40
C SER A 205 -2.89 -9.08 11.32
N LYS A 206 -1.85 -9.36 12.12
CA LYS A 206 -1.84 -10.49 13.06
C LYS A 206 -2.86 -10.33 14.20
N TRP A 207 -3.08 -9.10 14.63
CA TRP A 207 -4.12 -8.79 15.61
C TRP A 207 -5.50 -9.05 15.02
N MET A 208 -5.76 -8.62 13.79
CA MET A 208 -7.03 -8.84 13.10
C MET A 208 -7.31 -10.33 12.88
N GLU A 209 -6.29 -11.10 12.47
CA GLU A 209 -6.39 -12.56 12.33
C GLU A 209 -6.82 -13.24 13.63
N ARG A 210 -6.21 -12.84 14.75
CA ARG A 210 -6.57 -13.35 16.06
C ARG A 210 -8.00 -12.99 16.43
N VAL A 211 -8.41 -11.73 16.27
CA VAL A 211 -9.79 -11.27 16.55
C VAL A 211 -10.81 -12.02 15.69
N CYS A 212 -10.54 -12.20 14.40
CA CYS A 212 -11.41 -13.00 13.54
C CYS A 212 -11.53 -14.44 14.03
N THR A 213 -10.42 -15.04 14.45
CA THR A 213 -10.40 -16.41 15.01
C THR A 213 -11.19 -16.51 16.31
N GLU A 214 -10.95 -15.59 17.25
CA GLU A 214 -11.62 -15.55 18.56
C GLU A 214 -13.14 -15.33 18.43
N LEU A 215 -13.57 -14.48 17.50
CA LEU A 215 -14.97 -14.21 17.23
C LEU A 215 -15.60 -15.16 16.19
N GLY A 216 -14.80 -16.08 15.63
CA GLY A 216 -15.26 -16.99 14.59
C GLY A 216 -15.71 -16.28 13.31
N ILE A 217 -15.16 -15.11 12.98
CA ILE A 217 -15.41 -14.39 11.72
C ILE A 217 -14.64 -15.10 10.60
N PRO A 218 -15.30 -15.53 9.52
CA PRO A 218 -14.62 -16.16 8.40
C PRO A 218 -13.63 -15.21 7.72
N THR A 219 -12.52 -15.77 7.23
CA THR A 219 -11.53 -15.05 6.45
C THR A 219 -11.11 -15.85 5.23
N LYS A 220 -10.67 -15.16 4.18
CA LYS A 220 -10.13 -15.76 2.96
C LYS A 220 -8.68 -15.36 2.78
N SER A 221 -7.87 -16.25 2.19
CA SER A 221 -6.52 -15.90 1.77
C SER A 221 -6.57 -14.85 0.67
N ASN A 222 -5.80 -13.79 0.84
CA ASN A 222 -5.64 -12.79 -0.20
C ASN A 222 -4.51 -13.20 -1.17
N ARG A 223 -4.32 -12.41 -2.23
CA ARG A 223 -3.20 -12.58 -3.16
C ARG A 223 -1.88 -12.18 -2.50
N VAL A 224 -0.79 -12.58 -3.13
CA VAL A 224 0.54 -12.02 -2.93
C VAL A 224 1.09 -11.60 -4.30
N ASP A 225 1.73 -10.45 -4.37
CA ASP A 225 2.38 -10.00 -5.59
C ASP A 225 3.89 -10.15 -5.43
N ILE A 226 4.54 -10.86 -6.35
CA ILE A 226 5.95 -11.21 -6.26
C ILE A 226 6.64 -10.81 -7.57
N GLY A 227 7.82 -10.22 -7.46
CA GLY A 227 8.59 -9.87 -8.64
C GLY A 227 9.93 -9.20 -8.34
N VAL A 228 10.27 -8.22 -9.15
CA VAL A 228 11.54 -7.50 -9.12
C VAL A 228 11.32 -6.01 -9.18
N ARG A 229 12.31 -5.24 -8.70
CA ARG A 229 12.45 -3.83 -8.99
C ARG A 229 13.36 -3.67 -10.20
N VAL A 230 12.88 -2.96 -11.20
CA VAL A 230 13.63 -2.58 -12.40
C VAL A 230 14.25 -1.22 -12.16
N GLU A 231 15.51 -1.04 -12.56
CA GLU A 231 16.20 0.25 -12.60
C GLU A 231 16.86 0.43 -13.97
N LEU A 232 16.63 1.60 -14.57
CA LEU A 232 17.09 1.95 -15.90
C LEU A 232 17.21 3.47 -16.04
N PRO A 233 17.90 4.01 -17.08
CA PRO A 233 18.02 5.44 -17.28
C PRO A 233 16.66 6.13 -17.41
N ALA A 234 16.46 7.23 -16.70
CA ALA A 234 15.18 7.95 -16.64
C ALA A 234 14.68 8.40 -18.02
N VAL A 235 15.61 8.71 -18.95
CA VAL A 235 15.28 9.12 -20.32
C VAL A 235 14.43 8.08 -21.08
N ILE A 236 14.50 6.79 -20.72
CA ILE A 236 13.74 5.71 -21.37
C ILE A 236 12.24 5.86 -21.06
N PHE A 237 11.89 6.28 -19.84
CA PHE A 237 10.50 6.44 -19.41
C PHE A 237 10.01 7.89 -19.30
N SER A 238 10.89 8.90 -19.49
CA SER A 238 10.53 10.31 -19.30
C SER A 238 9.30 10.73 -20.09
N HIS A 239 9.14 10.28 -21.33
CA HIS A 239 7.97 10.56 -22.16
C HIS A 239 6.64 10.06 -21.57
N LEU A 240 6.67 9.05 -20.68
CA LEU A 240 5.52 8.54 -19.93
C LEU A 240 5.38 9.25 -18.57
N THR A 241 6.50 9.37 -17.85
CA THR A 241 6.47 9.89 -16.47
C THR A 241 6.24 11.38 -16.39
N ASP A 242 6.64 12.15 -17.40
CA ASP A 242 6.40 13.59 -17.45
C ASP A 242 4.90 13.94 -17.63
N GLU A 243 4.12 13.04 -18.30
CA GLU A 243 2.68 13.26 -18.50
C GLU A 243 1.83 12.54 -17.44
N LEU A 244 2.20 11.31 -17.05
CA LEU A 244 1.36 10.44 -16.22
C LEU A 244 1.84 10.37 -14.77
N TYR A 245 3.04 10.84 -14.48
CA TYR A 245 3.77 10.71 -13.23
C TYR A 245 3.99 9.23 -12.86
N GLU A 246 2.96 8.50 -12.52
CA GLU A 246 2.99 7.06 -12.23
C GLU A 246 2.05 6.30 -13.17
N SER A 247 2.62 5.51 -14.08
CA SER A 247 1.85 4.68 -14.99
C SER A 247 1.74 3.25 -14.47
N LYS A 248 0.50 2.78 -14.31
CA LYS A 248 0.22 1.37 -13.98
C LYS A 248 -0.19 0.63 -15.23
N ILE A 249 0.75 -0.16 -15.75
CA ILE A 249 0.61 -0.89 -17.00
C ILE A 249 0.53 -2.38 -16.68
N VAL A 250 -0.44 -3.07 -17.26
CA VAL A 250 -0.66 -4.50 -17.10
C VAL A 250 -0.41 -5.20 -18.42
N TYR A 251 0.29 -6.31 -18.37
CA TYR A 251 0.49 -7.25 -19.46
C TYR A 251 -0.02 -8.63 -19.05
N ARG A 252 -0.84 -9.26 -19.91
CA ARG A 252 -1.22 -10.65 -19.75
C ARG A 252 -0.23 -11.51 -20.53
N THR A 253 0.53 -12.33 -19.81
CA THR A 253 1.59 -13.16 -20.40
C THR A 253 1.02 -14.16 -21.40
N GLU A 254 1.73 -14.39 -22.51
CA GLU A 254 1.29 -15.34 -23.55
C GLU A 254 1.42 -16.78 -23.06
N LYS A 255 2.47 -17.06 -22.27
CA LYS A 255 2.79 -18.42 -21.85
C LYS A 255 1.90 -18.95 -20.73
N PHE A 256 1.61 -18.14 -19.73
CA PHE A 256 0.91 -18.58 -18.53
C PHE A 256 -0.42 -17.86 -18.28
N GLU A 257 -0.73 -16.86 -19.10
CA GLU A 257 -1.90 -15.99 -18.97
C GLU A 257 -1.97 -15.26 -17.60
N ASP A 258 -0.84 -15.12 -16.94
CA ASP A 258 -0.71 -14.36 -15.70
C ASP A 258 -0.67 -12.86 -16.00
N ASN A 259 -1.24 -12.06 -15.12
CA ASN A 259 -1.10 -10.61 -15.17
C ASN A 259 0.21 -10.19 -14.50
N VAL A 260 1.06 -9.52 -15.25
CA VAL A 260 2.24 -8.80 -14.75
C VAL A 260 1.96 -7.31 -14.82
N ARG A 261 2.29 -6.57 -13.78
CA ARG A 261 2.01 -5.14 -13.75
C ARG A 261 3.21 -4.33 -13.28
N THR A 262 3.32 -3.10 -13.82
CA THR A 262 4.18 -2.09 -13.22
C THR A 262 3.57 -1.61 -11.90
N PHE A 263 4.41 -1.31 -10.92
CA PHE A 263 3.97 -0.80 -9.63
C PHE A 263 5.00 0.18 -9.08
N CYS A 264 4.53 1.21 -8.35
CA CYS A 264 5.37 2.18 -7.65
C CYS A 264 6.52 2.70 -8.52
N MET A 265 6.18 3.40 -9.61
CA MET A 265 7.17 4.02 -10.50
C MET A 265 7.72 5.31 -9.85
N ASN A 266 9.03 5.41 -9.83
CA ASN A 266 9.78 6.50 -9.20
C ASN A 266 10.72 7.14 -10.22
N PRO A 267 10.25 8.17 -10.94
CA PRO A 267 11.11 8.94 -11.83
C PRO A 267 12.25 9.60 -11.03
N TYR A 268 13.46 9.55 -11.57
CA TYR A 268 14.68 10.13 -10.96
C TYR A 268 14.92 9.65 -9.52
N GLY A 269 14.44 8.45 -9.21
CA GLY A 269 14.43 7.89 -7.87
C GLY A 269 15.58 6.94 -7.57
N ILE A 270 15.56 6.39 -6.37
CA ILE A 270 16.53 5.40 -5.90
C ILE A 270 15.84 4.08 -5.56
N VAL A 271 16.57 2.98 -5.70
CA VAL A 271 16.20 1.67 -5.19
C VAL A 271 16.61 1.58 -3.72
N VAL A 272 15.74 1.02 -2.87
CA VAL A 272 15.97 0.93 -1.42
C VAL A 272 15.65 -0.45 -0.88
N ASN A 273 16.26 -0.81 0.24
CA ASN A 273 15.90 -1.99 1.01
C ASN A 273 14.69 -1.70 1.92
N GLU A 274 13.80 -2.67 2.02
CA GLU A 274 12.72 -2.70 3.00
C GLU A 274 12.90 -3.91 3.91
N ASN A 275 12.96 -3.70 5.22
CA ASN A 275 13.13 -4.79 6.18
C ASN A 275 11.84 -4.96 7.00
N THR A 276 11.19 -6.10 6.82
CA THR A 276 10.00 -6.46 7.58
C THR A 276 10.28 -7.74 8.38
N ASN A 277 10.33 -7.63 9.69
CA ASN A 277 10.56 -8.76 10.60
C ASN A 277 11.84 -9.58 10.28
N GLY A 278 12.91 -8.91 9.83
CA GLY A 278 14.18 -9.55 9.48
C GLY A 278 14.24 -10.13 8.07
N ILE A 279 13.18 -9.96 7.28
CA ILE A 279 13.17 -10.29 5.86
C ILE A 279 13.43 -9.02 5.07
N VAL A 280 14.47 -9.02 4.25
CA VAL A 280 14.85 -7.89 3.41
C VAL A 280 14.23 -8.08 2.02
N THR A 281 13.43 -7.12 1.60
CA THR A 281 12.89 -7.01 0.24
C THR A 281 13.35 -5.69 -0.38
N VAL A 282 13.12 -5.52 -1.67
CA VAL A 282 13.43 -4.28 -2.37
C VAL A 282 12.19 -3.42 -2.53
N ASN A 283 12.39 -2.10 -2.54
CA ASN A 283 11.39 -1.09 -2.86
C ASN A 283 12.05 0.07 -3.62
N GLY A 284 11.30 1.11 -3.96
CA GLY A 284 11.83 2.32 -4.58
C GLY A 284 11.33 3.56 -3.86
N HIS A 285 12.07 4.63 -4.03
CA HIS A 285 11.74 5.95 -3.49
C HIS A 285 12.11 7.05 -4.48
N SER A 286 11.35 8.14 -4.51
CA SER A 286 11.66 9.34 -5.27
C SER A 286 11.73 10.55 -4.33
N TYR A 287 12.57 11.52 -4.69
CA TYR A 287 12.70 12.77 -3.97
C TYR A 287 12.14 13.92 -4.83
N GLU A 288 11.44 14.86 -4.20
CA GLU A 288 11.07 16.12 -4.86
C GLU A 288 12.27 17.08 -4.95
N ASP A 289 13.20 16.98 -3.99
CA ASP A 289 14.43 17.75 -3.95
C ASP A 289 15.33 17.38 -5.15
N PRO A 290 15.55 18.29 -6.12
CA PRO A 290 16.37 18.01 -7.31
C PRO A 290 17.81 17.57 -7.00
N ASP A 291 18.37 18.03 -5.88
CA ASP A 291 19.74 17.67 -5.49
C ASP A 291 19.88 16.21 -5.02
N LYS A 292 18.74 15.54 -4.74
CA LYS A 292 18.67 14.14 -4.37
C LYS A 292 18.20 13.24 -5.50
N GLN A 293 17.80 13.81 -6.63
CA GLN A 293 17.38 13.05 -7.79
C GLN A 293 18.56 12.37 -8.47
N THR A 294 18.28 11.21 -9.07
CA THR A 294 19.26 10.43 -9.83
C THR A 294 18.98 10.51 -11.33
N GLU A 295 19.88 9.94 -12.14
CA GLU A 295 19.63 9.80 -13.58
C GLU A 295 18.76 8.59 -13.94
N ASN A 296 18.28 7.84 -12.94
CA ASN A 296 17.52 6.60 -13.13
C ASN A 296 16.04 6.76 -12.79
N THR A 297 15.22 6.00 -13.48
CA THR A 297 13.84 5.66 -13.06
C THR A 297 13.83 4.23 -12.57
N ASN A 298 13.11 3.97 -11.50
CA ASN A 298 12.87 2.60 -11.05
C ASN A 298 11.38 2.32 -10.87
N PHE A 299 10.98 1.06 -11.07
CA PHE A 299 9.61 0.58 -10.87
C PHE A 299 9.61 -0.92 -10.59
N ALA A 300 8.58 -1.39 -9.88
CA ALA A 300 8.39 -2.82 -9.69
C ALA A 300 7.70 -3.46 -10.90
N LEU A 301 8.07 -4.71 -11.19
CA LEU A 301 7.30 -5.63 -12.02
C LEU A 301 6.82 -6.77 -11.13
N LEU A 302 5.51 -6.86 -10.93
CA LEU A 302 4.89 -7.77 -9.99
C LEU A 302 3.91 -8.71 -10.69
N VAL A 303 4.00 -9.99 -10.34
CA VAL A 303 3.09 -11.05 -10.76
C VAL A 303 2.16 -11.39 -9.60
N ALA A 304 0.86 -11.19 -9.78
CA ALA A 304 -0.13 -11.53 -8.78
C ALA A 304 -0.33 -13.05 -8.70
N LYS A 305 -0.29 -13.60 -7.49
CA LYS A 305 -0.57 -15.01 -7.21
C LYS A 305 -1.70 -15.14 -6.22
N HIS A 306 -2.70 -15.91 -6.59
CA HIS A 306 -3.79 -16.35 -5.73
C HIS A 306 -3.66 -17.84 -5.47
N PHE A 307 -3.87 -18.23 -4.24
CA PHE A 307 -3.91 -19.63 -3.85
C PHE A 307 -5.32 -20.02 -3.45
N SER A 308 -5.80 -21.12 -4.01
CA SER A 308 -7.07 -21.73 -3.63
C SER A 308 -6.87 -22.77 -2.52
N GLU A 309 -7.95 -23.11 -1.84
CA GLU A 309 -7.96 -24.22 -0.88
C GLU A 309 -7.25 -25.48 -1.46
N PRO A 310 -6.47 -26.21 -0.65
CA PRO A 310 -6.28 -26.03 0.78
C PRO A 310 -5.15 -25.04 1.18
N PHE A 311 -4.54 -24.35 0.21
CA PHE A 311 -3.39 -23.47 0.42
C PHE A 311 -3.88 -22.08 0.79
N LYS A 312 -3.67 -21.67 2.05
CA LYS A 312 -4.19 -20.39 2.58
C LYS A 312 -3.10 -19.36 2.87
N ASP A 313 -1.83 -19.75 2.85
CA ASP A 313 -0.73 -18.88 3.27
C ASP A 313 0.01 -18.25 2.08
N SER A 314 -0.66 -17.32 1.39
CA SER A 314 -0.06 -16.55 0.29
C SER A 314 1.14 -15.72 0.78
N ASN A 315 1.03 -15.14 1.97
CA ASN A 315 2.10 -14.32 2.55
C ASN A 315 3.32 -15.18 2.89
N GLY A 316 3.13 -16.34 3.50
CA GLY A 316 4.21 -17.30 3.77
C GLY A 316 4.93 -17.77 2.51
N TYR A 317 4.20 -17.93 1.39
CA TYR A 317 4.82 -18.21 0.10
C TYR A 317 5.74 -17.06 -0.35
N GLY A 318 5.26 -15.81 -0.30
CA GLY A 318 6.05 -14.62 -0.63
C GLY A 318 7.27 -14.46 0.29
N GLU A 319 7.08 -14.67 1.61
CA GLU A 319 8.16 -14.65 2.59
C GLU A 319 9.23 -15.73 2.30
N SER A 320 8.82 -16.92 1.90
CA SER A 320 9.74 -18.02 1.59
C SER A 320 10.67 -17.68 0.44
N ILE A 321 10.13 -17.02 -0.61
CA ILE A 321 10.92 -16.54 -1.76
C ILE A 321 11.87 -15.42 -1.33
N ALA A 322 11.41 -14.47 -0.51
CA ALA A 322 12.26 -13.40 0.00
C ALA A 322 13.36 -13.92 0.92
N ARG A 323 13.08 -14.90 1.77
CA ARG A 323 14.10 -15.60 2.60
C ARG A 323 15.14 -16.31 1.76
N LEU A 324 14.73 -16.94 0.65
CA LEU A 324 15.65 -17.59 -0.29
C LEU A 324 16.60 -16.57 -0.92
N SER A 325 16.09 -15.39 -1.34
CA SER A 325 16.94 -14.29 -1.83
C SER A 325 17.94 -13.83 -0.76
N ASN A 326 17.47 -13.64 0.48
CA ASN A 326 18.34 -13.22 1.58
C ASN A 326 19.41 -14.26 1.92
N MET A 327 19.08 -15.54 1.83
CA MET A 327 20.03 -16.62 2.05
C MET A 327 21.15 -16.62 0.99
N LEU A 328 20.80 -16.40 -0.27
CA LEU A 328 21.76 -16.45 -1.39
C LEU A 328 22.54 -15.14 -1.56
N GLY A 329 21.95 -13.99 -1.26
CA GLY A 329 22.53 -12.67 -1.50
C GLY A 329 22.93 -11.92 -0.23
N GLY A 330 22.62 -12.45 0.96
CA GLY A 330 22.77 -11.68 2.20
C GLY A 330 21.75 -10.54 2.35
N GLY A 331 20.81 -10.44 1.41
CA GLY A 331 19.79 -9.41 1.28
C GLY A 331 19.24 -9.40 -0.12
N VAL A 332 19.22 -8.24 -0.78
CA VAL A 332 18.76 -8.10 -2.16
C VAL A 332 19.83 -8.56 -3.15
N ILE A 333 19.39 -9.28 -4.17
CA ILE A 333 20.21 -9.68 -5.33
C ILE A 333 19.95 -8.71 -6.47
N VAL A 334 21.02 -8.31 -7.19
CA VAL A 334 20.92 -7.54 -8.44
C VAL A 334 21.47 -8.34 -9.61
N GLN A 335 20.75 -8.30 -10.74
CA GLN A 335 21.14 -8.96 -11.99
C GLN A 335 20.86 -8.06 -13.18
N ARG A 336 21.77 -8.03 -14.16
CA ARG A 336 21.52 -7.39 -15.46
C ARG A 336 20.53 -8.22 -16.26
N PHE A 337 19.62 -7.54 -16.95
CA PHE A 337 18.61 -8.22 -17.79
C PHE A 337 19.23 -9.11 -18.87
N GLY A 338 20.26 -8.62 -19.54
CA GLY A 338 20.96 -9.42 -20.55
C GLY A 338 21.63 -10.69 -19.99
N ASP A 339 22.13 -10.66 -18.75
CA ASP A 339 22.67 -11.86 -18.11
C ASP A 339 21.57 -12.84 -17.74
N LEU A 340 20.42 -12.34 -17.24
CA LEU A 340 19.26 -13.16 -16.92
C LEU A 340 18.75 -13.93 -18.16
N VAL A 341 18.55 -13.22 -19.27
CA VAL A 341 18.07 -13.84 -20.53
C VAL A 341 19.03 -14.88 -21.06
N ARG A 342 20.36 -14.70 -20.87
CA ARG A 342 21.38 -15.68 -21.24
C ARG A 342 21.54 -16.83 -20.24
N GLY A 343 20.75 -16.86 -19.17
CA GLY A 343 20.78 -17.90 -18.14
C GLY A 343 22.07 -17.93 -17.32
N ARG A 344 22.64 -16.77 -17.05
CA ARG A 344 23.90 -16.66 -16.28
C ARG A 344 23.80 -15.57 -15.19
N ARG A 345 24.49 -15.79 -14.08
CA ARG A 345 24.60 -14.79 -13.02
C ARG A 345 25.30 -13.52 -13.50
N SER A 346 24.93 -12.37 -12.96
CA SER A 346 25.75 -11.17 -13.05
C SER A 346 26.92 -11.21 -12.07
N THR A 347 27.99 -10.53 -12.43
CA THR A 347 29.14 -10.28 -11.56
C THR A 347 29.26 -8.79 -11.29
N LYS A 348 29.92 -8.43 -10.19
CA LYS A 348 30.16 -7.03 -9.87
C LYS A 348 30.78 -6.25 -11.03
N ASN A 349 31.79 -6.81 -11.68
CA ASN A 349 32.45 -6.17 -12.81
C ASN A 349 31.49 -5.86 -13.97
N ARG A 350 30.62 -6.82 -14.35
CA ARG A 350 29.63 -6.59 -15.40
C ARG A 350 28.61 -5.50 -15.05
N ILE A 351 28.26 -5.37 -13.78
CA ILE A 351 27.37 -4.30 -13.32
C ILE A 351 28.10 -2.96 -13.35
N ASP A 352 29.32 -2.91 -12.85
CA ASP A 352 30.13 -1.69 -12.79
C ASP A 352 30.51 -1.16 -14.19
N GLU A 353 30.67 -2.06 -15.18
CA GLU A 353 30.92 -1.73 -16.58
C GLU A 353 29.68 -1.33 -17.37
N GLY A 354 28.47 -1.61 -16.84
CA GLY A 354 27.19 -1.30 -17.47
C GLY A 354 26.89 0.19 -17.56
N MET A 355 25.94 0.56 -18.44
CA MET A 355 25.47 1.95 -18.59
C MET A 355 24.64 2.43 -17.41
N VAL A 356 23.93 1.51 -16.72
CA VAL A 356 23.09 1.85 -15.58
C VAL A 356 23.92 1.83 -14.30
N ARG A 357 23.98 2.95 -13.60
CA ARG A 357 24.65 3.04 -12.29
C ARG A 357 23.66 2.63 -11.20
N PRO A 358 23.92 1.50 -10.48
CA PRO A 358 23.01 1.05 -9.41
C PRO A 358 22.92 2.08 -8.29
N THR A 359 21.69 2.41 -7.89
CA THR A 359 21.45 3.31 -6.74
C THR A 359 21.40 2.56 -5.41
N LEU A 360 21.21 1.23 -5.43
CA LEU A 360 21.31 0.37 -4.27
C LEU A 360 22.53 -0.54 -4.36
N ALA A 361 23.35 -0.54 -3.33
CA ALA A 361 24.39 -1.55 -3.15
C ALA A 361 23.73 -2.92 -2.84
N ALA A 362 23.73 -3.83 -3.82
CA ALA A 362 23.16 -5.16 -3.71
C ALA A 362 24.15 -6.23 -4.21
N THR A 363 23.90 -7.48 -3.85
CA THR A 363 24.76 -8.60 -4.25
C THR A 363 24.50 -8.97 -5.71
N ALA A 364 25.54 -8.90 -6.55
CA ALA A 364 25.45 -9.39 -7.92
C ALA A 364 25.21 -10.91 -7.94
N GLY A 365 24.13 -11.36 -8.59
CA GLY A 365 23.73 -12.75 -8.50
C GLY A 365 22.87 -13.24 -9.67
N ASP A 366 22.07 -14.25 -9.38
CA ASP A 366 21.20 -14.94 -10.33
C ASP A 366 19.77 -15.07 -9.74
N LEU A 367 18.84 -14.31 -10.27
CA LEU A 367 17.43 -14.31 -9.86
C LEU A 367 16.69 -15.60 -10.25
N SER A 368 17.24 -16.39 -11.20
CA SER A 368 16.66 -17.67 -11.57
C SER A 368 16.78 -18.74 -10.47
N LEU A 369 17.68 -18.53 -9.51
CA LEU A 369 17.81 -19.39 -8.33
C LEU A 369 16.80 -19.03 -7.24
N VAL A 370 16.11 -17.92 -7.35
CA VAL A 370 15.20 -17.39 -6.34
C VAL A 370 13.75 -17.39 -6.81
N LEU A 371 13.50 -16.81 -7.97
CA LEU A 371 12.16 -16.65 -8.50
C LEU A 371 11.67 -17.92 -9.18
N PRO A 372 10.47 -18.43 -8.86
CA PRO A 372 9.85 -19.51 -9.60
C PRO A 372 9.79 -19.19 -11.10
N LYS A 373 10.06 -20.19 -11.92
CA LYS A 373 10.12 -20.06 -13.40
C LYS A 373 8.92 -19.29 -13.98
N ARG A 374 7.71 -19.57 -13.50
CA ARG A 374 6.47 -18.92 -13.96
C ARG A 374 6.48 -17.42 -13.72
N ILE A 375 6.98 -16.97 -12.57
CA ILE A 375 7.11 -15.55 -12.23
C ILE A 375 8.22 -14.92 -13.09
N LEU A 376 9.36 -15.58 -13.19
CA LEU A 376 10.51 -15.08 -13.95
C LEU A 376 10.22 -14.92 -15.43
N ASP A 377 9.62 -15.95 -16.08
CA ASP A 377 9.22 -15.89 -17.47
C ASP A 377 8.23 -14.75 -17.72
N GLY A 378 7.24 -14.56 -16.82
CA GLY A 378 6.28 -13.47 -16.91
C GLY A 378 6.93 -12.08 -16.84
N ILE A 379 7.92 -11.91 -15.98
CA ILE A 379 8.70 -10.66 -15.88
C ILE A 379 9.47 -10.39 -17.16
N ILE A 380 10.13 -11.42 -17.73
CA ILE A 380 10.86 -11.31 -19.00
C ILE A 380 9.92 -10.92 -20.14
N GLU A 381 8.76 -11.56 -20.26
CA GLU A 381 7.75 -11.20 -21.27
C GLU A 381 7.28 -9.73 -21.10
N MET A 382 7.04 -9.30 -19.87
CA MET A 382 6.63 -7.92 -19.58
C MET A 382 7.70 -6.90 -19.95
N ILE A 383 8.98 -7.19 -19.72
CA ILE A 383 10.10 -6.28 -20.08
C ILE A 383 10.13 -6.11 -21.61
N TYR A 384 10.01 -7.18 -22.40
CA TYR A 384 9.93 -7.09 -23.86
C TYR A 384 8.66 -6.39 -24.34
N ALA A 385 7.54 -6.53 -23.64
CA ALA A 385 6.32 -5.81 -23.96
C ALA A 385 6.45 -4.29 -23.69
N LEU A 386 7.07 -3.92 -22.57
CA LEU A 386 7.36 -2.52 -22.24
C LEU A 386 8.36 -1.88 -23.23
N ASP A 387 9.34 -2.64 -23.72
CA ASP A 387 10.31 -2.16 -24.69
C ASP A 387 9.66 -1.62 -25.97
N LYS A 388 8.48 -2.13 -26.34
CA LYS A 388 7.71 -1.65 -27.51
C LYS A 388 7.12 -0.25 -27.32
N ILE A 389 6.90 0.19 -26.08
CA ILE A 389 6.34 1.51 -25.76
C ILE A 389 7.38 2.45 -25.14
N ALA A 390 8.45 1.90 -24.61
CA ALA A 390 9.59 2.61 -24.01
C ALA A 390 10.88 1.90 -24.47
N PRO A 391 11.34 2.14 -25.72
CA PRO A 391 12.53 1.47 -26.29
C PRO A 391 13.77 1.68 -25.43
N GLY A 392 14.46 0.60 -25.13
CA GLY A 392 15.59 0.54 -24.22
C GLY A 392 15.26 -0.11 -22.87
N THR A 393 14.00 -0.43 -22.60
CA THR A 393 13.60 -1.18 -21.41
C THR A 393 14.26 -2.57 -21.36
N ALA A 394 14.33 -3.26 -22.50
CA ALA A 394 14.97 -4.58 -22.66
C ALA A 394 16.48 -4.51 -22.93
N ASN A 395 17.13 -3.40 -22.56
CA ASN A 395 18.58 -3.29 -22.69
C ASN A 395 19.30 -4.30 -21.79
N ASP A 396 20.44 -4.83 -22.26
CA ASP A 396 21.29 -5.76 -21.50
C ASP A 396 21.67 -5.22 -20.12
N ASP A 397 21.86 -3.91 -19.99
CA ASP A 397 22.30 -3.23 -18.77
C ASP A 397 21.15 -2.82 -17.84
N THR A 398 19.90 -2.99 -18.24
CA THR A 398 18.76 -2.80 -17.32
C THR A 398 18.96 -3.67 -16.09
N LEU A 399 18.87 -3.07 -14.89
CA LEU A 399 19.08 -3.77 -13.62
C LEU A 399 17.77 -4.29 -13.04
N LEU A 400 17.81 -5.51 -12.54
CA LEU A 400 16.70 -6.18 -11.87
C LEU A 400 17.14 -6.51 -10.45
N TYR A 401 16.42 -6.00 -9.46
CA TYR A 401 16.67 -6.28 -8.05
C TYR A 401 15.59 -7.23 -7.52
N GLY A 402 15.95 -8.27 -6.84
CA GLY A 402 15.02 -9.24 -6.28
C GLY A 402 15.30 -9.57 -4.82
N VAL A 403 14.21 -9.81 -4.10
CA VAL A 403 12.83 -9.81 -4.61
C VAL A 403 12.05 -8.61 -4.09
N GLU A 404 11.09 -8.16 -4.88
CA GLU A 404 10.03 -7.30 -4.38
C GLU A 404 8.79 -8.13 -4.10
N VAL A 405 8.22 -7.97 -2.91
CA VAL A 405 6.99 -8.66 -2.51
C VAL A 405 6.01 -7.65 -1.94
N LYS A 406 4.76 -7.70 -2.40
CA LYS A 406 3.65 -6.99 -1.77
C LYS A 406 2.75 -7.98 -1.07
N PHE A 407 2.74 -7.87 0.24
CA PHE A 407 1.87 -8.63 1.12
C PHE A 407 0.53 -7.95 1.27
N TYR A 408 -0.53 -8.74 1.31
CA TYR A 408 -1.89 -8.27 1.57
C TYR A 408 -2.44 -8.98 2.80
N ASN A 409 -3.22 -8.26 3.59
CA ASN A 409 -3.92 -8.86 4.71
C ASN A 409 -4.94 -9.88 4.20
N MET A 410 -5.29 -10.87 5.04
CA MET A 410 -6.41 -11.75 4.75
C MET A 410 -7.68 -10.92 4.52
N GLU A 411 -8.54 -11.39 3.67
CA GLU A 411 -9.83 -10.78 3.40
C GLU A 411 -10.84 -11.24 4.44
N VAL A 412 -11.36 -10.31 5.21
CA VAL A 412 -12.40 -10.56 6.20
C VAL A 412 -13.73 -10.72 5.50
N ASP A 413 -14.55 -11.69 5.92
CA ASP A 413 -15.88 -11.89 5.38
C ASP A 413 -16.83 -10.79 5.88
N ILE A 414 -17.17 -9.87 4.98
CA ILE A 414 -18.03 -8.70 5.22
C ILE A 414 -19.07 -8.58 4.12
N ASP A 415 -20.22 -8.01 4.46
CA ASP A 415 -21.32 -7.79 3.53
C ASP A 415 -21.17 -6.50 2.68
N GLU A 416 -22.22 -6.13 1.97
CA GLU A 416 -22.28 -4.89 1.19
C GLU A 416 -22.25 -3.61 2.03
N ASN A 417 -22.43 -3.70 3.35
CA ASN A 417 -22.31 -2.58 4.29
C ASN A 417 -20.92 -2.51 4.95
N LEU A 418 -19.99 -3.37 4.56
CA LEU A 418 -18.71 -3.62 5.20
C LEU A 418 -18.85 -4.08 6.66
N GLU A 419 -19.99 -4.71 6.97
CA GLU A 419 -20.36 -5.25 8.27
C GLU A 419 -20.03 -6.75 8.31
N THR A 420 -19.51 -7.22 9.44
CA THR A 420 -19.30 -8.66 9.64
C THR A 420 -20.64 -9.37 9.91
N LYS A 421 -20.61 -10.69 10.11
CA LYS A 421 -21.80 -11.42 10.57
C LYS A 421 -22.39 -10.90 11.90
N TYR A 422 -21.68 -10.04 12.60
CA TYR A 422 -22.13 -9.42 13.85
C TYR A 422 -22.57 -7.98 13.60
N LYS A 423 -23.84 -7.70 13.88
CA LYS A 423 -24.43 -6.39 13.65
C LYS A 423 -23.74 -5.29 14.45
N GLY A 424 -23.33 -4.22 13.77
CA GLY A 424 -22.61 -3.09 14.38
C GLY A 424 -21.11 -3.28 14.46
N LEU A 425 -20.55 -4.40 13.94
CA LEU A 425 -19.11 -4.62 13.82
C LEU A 425 -18.68 -4.50 12.36
N TYR A 426 -18.02 -3.39 12.05
CA TYR A 426 -17.54 -3.06 10.72
C TYR A 426 -16.01 -3.25 10.63
N VAL A 427 -15.54 -3.76 9.49
CA VAL A 427 -14.10 -3.92 9.25
C VAL A 427 -13.74 -3.23 7.95
N ILE A 428 -12.86 -2.22 8.05
CA ILE A 428 -12.46 -1.33 6.95
C ILE A 428 -10.95 -1.13 6.91
N GLY A 429 -10.49 -0.37 5.93
CA GLY A 429 -9.06 -0.11 5.77
C GLY A 429 -8.29 -1.37 5.33
N ASP A 430 -6.95 -1.29 5.39
CA ASP A 430 -6.08 -2.39 4.95
C ASP A 430 -6.28 -3.67 5.77
N GLY A 431 -6.71 -3.54 7.03
CA GLY A 431 -7.01 -4.67 7.92
C GLY A 431 -8.16 -5.55 7.46
N SER A 432 -9.07 -5.01 6.63
CA SER A 432 -10.16 -5.78 6.02
C SER A 432 -9.70 -6.72 4.90
N GLY A 433 -8.50 -6.47 4.33
CA GLY A 433 -8.05 -7.12 3.11
C GLY A 433 -8.73 -6.62 1.82
N VAL A 434 -9.71 -5.71 1.95
CA VAL A 434 -10.51 -5.16 0.83
C VAL A 434 -9.90 -3.89 0.26
N THR A 435 -9.23 -3.08 1.08
CA THR A 435 -8.62 -1.81 0.66
C THR A 435 -7.11 -1.81 0.86
N HIS A 436 -6.37 -1.17 -0.07
CA HIS A 436 -4.91 -1.17 -0.10
C HIS A 436 -4.32 0.19 -0.52
N SER A 437 -5.12 1.27 -0.46
CA SER A 437 -4.71 2.62 -0.79
C SER A 437 -5.38 3.63 0.12
N LEU A 438 -4.79 4.84 0.21
CA LEU A 438 -5.33 5.93 1.01
C LEU A 438 -6.79 6.24 0.65
N SER A 439 -7.08 6.42 -0.65
CA SER A 439 -8.43 6.74 -1.12
C SER A 439 -9.46 5.67 -0.78
N HIS A 440 -9.13 4.38 -1.03
CA HIS A 440 -10.07 3.29 -0.75
C HIS A 440 -10.32 3.12 0.74
N ALA A 441 -9.27 3.20 1.56
CA ALA A 441 -9.39 3.14 3.01
C ALA A 441 -10.24 4.30 3.55
N SER A 442 -9.97 5.54 3.11
CA SER A 442 -10.78 6.71 3.48
C SER A 442 -12.24 6.58 3.02
N ALA A 443 -12.46 6.16 1.76
CA ALA A 443 -13.80 5.96 1.20
C ALA A 443 -14.60 4.90 1.96
N SER A 444 -13.96 3.78 2.38
CA SER A 444 -14.61 2.77 3.22
C SER A 444 -15.03 3.34 4.57
N GLY A 445 -14.23 4.24 5.15
CA GLY A 445 -14.55 4.95 6.39
C GLY A 445 -15.76 5.86 6.25
N ILE A 446 -15.79 6.69 5.20
CA ILE A 446 -16.95 7.54 4.88
C ILE A 446 -18.21 6.70 4.67
N TYR A 447 -18.09 5.58 3.94
CA TYR A 447 -19.23 4.71 3.66
C TYR A 447 -19.88 4.17 4.93
N VAL A 448 -19.08 3.56 5.82
CA VAL A 448 -19.56 3.00 7.10
C VAL A 448 -20.10 4.11 8.01
N ALA A 449 -19.46 5.26 8.06
CA ALA A 449 -19.94 6.40 8.85
C ALA A 449 -21.33 6.86 8.40
N ARG A 450 -21.59 6.96 7.08
CA ARG A 450 -22.91 7.29 6.52
C ARG A 450 -23.95 6.23 6.85
N LYS A 451 -23.58 4.95 6.79
CA LYS A 451 -24.46 3.85 7.16
C LYS A 451 -24.87 3.98 8.63
N ILE A 452 -23.92 4.13 9.54
CA ILE A 452 -24.17 4.32 10.97
C ILE A 452 -25.06 5.55 11.20
N ALA A 453 -24.75 6.68 10.56
CA ALA A 453 -25.52 7.91 10.71
C ALA A 453 -26.96 7.77 10.20
N SER A 454 -27.24 6.90 9.26
CA SER A 454 -28.61 6.66 8.76
C SER A 454 -29.43 5.78 9.69
N GLU A 455 -28.82 5.02 10.60
CA GLU A 455 -29.45 4.10 11.54
C GLU A 455 -29.52 4.65 12.97
N ALA A 456 -28.75 5.69 13.28
CA ALA A 456 -28.76 6.40 14.55
C ALA A 456 -29.72 7.59 14.51
#